data_a88a452c1918399ca6b7b1d27f111df1
#
_entry.id   a88a452c1918399ca6b7b1d27f111df1
#
_cell.length_a   1.000
_cell.length_b   1.000
_cell.length_c   1.000
_cell.angle_alpha   90.00
_cell.angle_beta   90.00
_cell.angle_gamma   90.00
#
_symmetry.space_group_name_H-M   'P 1'
#
loop_
_entity.id
_entity.type
_entity.pdbx_description
1 polymer ?
#
loop_
_entity_poly.entity_id
_entity_poly.type
_entity_poly.pdbx_seq_one_letter_code
_entity_poly.pdbx_strand_id
1 'polypeptide(L)'
;EVDVIICSGGTGITGKDGTPEAIKILLDKEIDGFGEMFRYISYQKIKTSSLQTRALAGVSNSKFIFVLPGSIDACVTAWQEIISHQLNSETKPCNLVMLMPRLKE
;
A
#
# COMPACT_ATOMS: atom_id res chain seq x y z
N GLU A 1 3.73 -19.48 -6.39
CA GLU A 1 4.23 -18.16 -6.71
C GLU A 1 3.35 -17.08 -6.12
N VAL A 2 3.96 -16.02 -5.69
CA VAL A 2 3.28 -14.90 -5.05
C VAL A 2 3.32 -13.72 -5.99
N ASP A 3 2.17 -13.08 -6.21
CA ASP A 3 2.08 -11.87 -7.03
C ASP A 3 1.96 -10.61 -6.18
N VAL A 4 1.41 -10.73 -4.97
CA VAL A 4 1.14 -9.61 -4.08
C VAL A 4 1.58 -9.97 -2.67
N ILE A 5 2.27 -9.03 -2.03
CA ILE A 5 2.70 -9.17 -0.64
C ILE A 5 2.10 -8.01 0.15
N ILE A 6 1.47 -8.33 1.27
CA ILE A 6 0.91 -7.32 2.16
C ILE A 6 1.61 -7.44 3.50
N CYS A 7 2.25 -6.36 3.93
CA CYS A 7 2.90 -6.27 5.23
C CYS A 7 2.09 -5.34 6.11
N SER A 8 2.01 -5.61 7.40
CA SER A 8 1.31 -4.71 8.32
C SER A 8 2.18 -4.44 9.55
N GLY A 9 2.11 -3.21 10.06
CA GLY A 9 2.83 -2.82 11.25
C GLY A 9 4.13 -2.08 10.95
N GLY A 10 4.63 -1.37 11.94
CA GLY A 10 5.89 -0.66 11.86
C GLY A 10 5.89 0.57 10.98
N THR A 11 4.72 1.18 10.72
CA THR A 11 4.60 2.31 9.80
C THR A 11 4.46 3.65 10.49
N GLY A 12 4.54 3.70 11.83
CA GLY A 12 4.48 4.96 12.55
C GLY A 12 5.80 5.71 12.52
N ILE A 13 5.95 6.64 13.45
CA ILE A 13 7.10 7.54 13.46
C ILE A 13 8.00 7.38 14.68
N THR A 14 7.76 6.34 15.49
CA THR A 14 8.62 6.11 16.66
C THR A 14 9.92 5.44 16.25
N GLY A 15 10.85 5.38 17.18
CA GLY A 15 12.15 4.77 16.92
C GLY A 15 12.10 3.29 16.57
N LYS A 16 10.98 2.62 16.90
CA LYS A 16 10.83 1.19 16.57
C LYS A 16 10.21 0.98 15.20
N ASP A 17 9.66 2.03 14.58
CA ASP A 17 8.98 1.91 13.30
C ASP A 17 10.01 1.96 12.18
N GLY A 18 10.19 0.85 11.48
CA GLY A 18 11.20 0.77 10.43
C GLY A 18 10.74 0.04 9.18
N THR A 19 9.45 -0.36 9.11
CA THR A 19 8.99 -1.13 7.96
C THR A 19 9.10 -0.36 6.64
N PRO A 20 8.69 0.94 6.57
CA PRO A 20 8.84 1.66 5.31
C PRO A 20 10.28 1.73 4.84
N GLU A 21 11.22 1.99 5.75
CA GLU A 21 12.64 2.05 5.37
C GLU A 21 13.14 0.70 4.84
N ALA A 22 12.76 -0.38 5.51
CA ALA A 22 13.22 -1.71 5.11
C ALA A 22 12.64 -2.10 3.74
N ILE A 23 11.40 -1.73 3.47
CA ILE A 23 10.75 -2.10 2.21
C ILE A 23 11.20 -1.20 1.06
N LYS A 24 11.37 0.11 1.30
CA LYS A 24 11.69 1.06 0.23
C LYS A 24 12.96 0.68 -0.51
N ILE A 25 13.96 0.19 0.19
CA ILE A 25 15.21 -0.19 -0.47
C ILE A 25 15.05 -1.39 -1.39
N LEU A 26 13.96 -2.13 -1.27
CA LEU A 26 13.68 -3.28 -2.13
C LEU A 26 12.83 -2.93 -3.34
N LEU A 27 12.24 -1.73 -3.37
CA LEU A 27 11.29 -1.37 -4.42
C LEU A 27 12.02 -0.94 -5.69
N ASP A 28 11.55 -1.44 -6.82
CA ASP A 28 11.97 -0.93 -8.12
C ASP A 28 11.26 0.38 -8.45
N LYS A 29 9.99 0.47 -8.05
CA LYS A 29 9.19 1.69 -8.20
C LYS A 29 8.25 1.81 -7.02
N GLU A 30 8.06 3.02 -6.54
CA GLU A 30 7.08 3.29 -5.50
C GLU A 30 5.77 3.74 -6.14
N ILE A 31 4.65 3.24 -5.62
CA ILE A 31 3.31 3.66 -6.07
C ILE A 31 2.85 4.72 -5.09
N ASP A 32 3.30 5.96 -5.31
CA ASP A 32 3.02 7.06 -4.39
C ASP A 32 1.54 7.27 -4.16
N GLY A 33 0.74 7.06 -5.21
CA GLY A 33 -0.70 7.27 -5.14
C GLY A 33 -1.39 6.40 -4.09
N PHE A 34 -0.82 5.23 -3.77
CA PHE A 34 -1.44 4.41 -2.75
C PHE A 34 -1.42 5.09 -1.39
N GLY A 35 -0.23 5.55 -0.97
CA GLY A 35 -0.10 6.21 0.33
C GLY A 35 -0.91 7.49 0.41
N GLU A 36 -0.92 8.26 -0.68
CA GLU A 36 -1.70 9.49 -0.75
C GLU A 36 -3.18 9.21 -0.59
N MET A 37 -3.69 8.22 -1.33
CA MET A 37 -5.11 7.87 -1.28
C MET A 37 -5.48 7.28 0.07
N PHE A 38 -4.63 6.42 0.62
CA PHE A 38 -4.88 5.82 1.93
C PHE A 38 -4.97 6.89 3.02
N ARG A 39 -4.04 7.85 3.02
CA ARG A 39 -4.05 8.92 4.02
C ARG A 39 -5.24 9.85 3.83
N TYR A 40 -5.65 10.10 2.59
CA TYR A 40 -6.85 10.89 2.33
C TYR A 40 -8.09 10.24 2.93
N ILE A 41 -8.26 8.93 2.69
CA ILE A 41 -9.40 8.20 3.22
C ILE A 41 -9.33 8.13 4.74
N SER A 42 -8.14 7.88 5.29
CA SER A 42 -7.94 7.82 6.74
C SER A 42 -8.26 9.14 7.41
N TYR A 43 -7.98 10.26 6.75
CA TYR A 43 -8.30 11.57 7.31
C TYR A 43 -9.78 11.70 7.62
N GLN A 44 -10.63 11.09 6.83
CA GLN A 44 -12.08 11.17 7.06
C GLN A 44 -12.50 10.45 8.32
N LYS A 45 -11.71 9.48 8.76
CA LYS A 45 -12.00 8.72 9.98
C LYS A 45 -11.28 9.25 11.21
N ILE A 46 -10.00 9.56 11.08
CA ILE A 46 -9.15 9.90 12.22
C ILE A 46 -8.54 11.29 12.14
N LYS A 47 -8.96 12.07 11.14
CA LYS A 47 -8.57 13.48 10.98
C LYS A 47 -7.05 13.61 10.90
N THR A 48 -6.48 14.57 11.63
CA THR A 48 -5.06 14.88 11.50
C THR A 48 -4.13 13.74 11.93
N SER A 49 -4.63 12.77 12.70
CA SER A 49 -3.79 11.64 13.08
C SER A 49 -3.34 10.82 11.87
N SER A 50 -4.00 10.96 10.73
CA SER A 50 -3.60 10.27 9.50
C SER A 50 -2.21 10.67 9.02
N LEU A 51 -1.70 11.83 9.46
CA LEU A 51 -0.35 12.27 9.07
C LEU A 51 0.76 11.39 9.66
N GLN A 52 0.43 10.60 10.69
CA GLN A 52 1.45 9.78 11.33
C GLN A 52 1.70 8.46 10.60
N THR A 53 0.83 8.06 9.70
CA THR A 53 1.02 6.77 9.03
C THR A 53 1.88 6.93 7.78
N ARG A 54 2.85 6.05 7.65
CA ARG A 54 3.74 6.03 6.49
C ARG A 54 3.48 4.82 5.61
N ALA A 55 2.20 4.44 5.50
CA ALA A 55 1.78 3.38 4.59
C ALA A 55 2.26 3.67 3.17
N LEU A 56 2.66 2.65 2.46
CA LEU A 56 3.15 2.79 1.11
C LEU A 56 2.89 1.52 0.29
N ALA A 57 3.11 1.62 -1.01
CA ALA A 57 3.06 0.48 -1.90
C ALA A 57 4.09 0.66 -2.99
N GLY A 58 4.45 -0.44 -3.62
CA GLY A 58 5.41 -0.38 -4.70
C GLY A 58 5.51 -1.69 -5.45
N VAL A 59 6.44 -1.72 -6.39
CA VAL A 59 6.73 -2.89 -7.21
C VAL A 59 8.14 -3.35 -6.89
N SER A 60 8.31 -4.64 -6.66
CA SER A 60 9.62 -5.24 -6.45
C SER A 60 9.65 -6.62 -7.11
N ASN A 61 10.61 -6.82 -8.00
CA ASN A 61 10.79 -8.11 -8.66
C ASN A 61 9.48 -8.60 -9.30
N SER A 62 8.80 -7.71 -10.00
CA SER A 62 7.54 -7.99 -10.71
C SER A 62 6.38 -8.38 -9.78
N LYS A 63 6.44 -7.97 -8.52
CA LYS A 63 5.38 -8.20 -7.54
C LYS A 63 4.94 -6.88 -6.94
N PHE A 64 3.69 -6.83 -6.51
CA PHE A 64 3.19 -5.67 -5.78
C PHE A 64 3.40 -5.88 -4.30
N ILE A 65 3.86 -4.84 -3.61
CA ILE A 65 4.03 -4.87 -2.15
C ILE A 65 3.24 -3.71 -1.55
N PHE A 66 2.40 -4.02 -0.57
CA PHE A 66 1.64 -3.02 0.18
C PHE A 66 2.09 -3.06 1.63
N VAL A 67 2.37 -1.90 2.20
CA VAL A 67 2.78 -1.77 3.60
C VAL A 67 1.71 -0.97 4.33
N LEU A 68 1.06 -1.60 5.29
CA LEU A 68 -0.11 -1.05 5.99
C LEU A 68 0.19 -0.87 7.47
N PRO A 69 -0.53 0.06 8.14
CA PRO A 69 -0.45 0.15 9.59
C PRO A 69 -0.91 -1.14 10.26
N GLY A 70 -0.50 -1.32 11.52
CA GLY A 70 -0.79 -2.56 12.23
C GLY A 70 -2.18 -2.69 12.79
N SER A 71 -3.00 -1.62 12.76
CA SER A 71 -4.34 -1.70 13.32
C SER A 71 -5.29 -2.44 12.39
N ILE A 72 -6.25 -3.14 13.01
CA ILE A 72 -7.25 -3.89 12.23
C ILE A 72 -8.05 -2.92 11.34
N ASP A 73 -8.49 -1.79 11.90
CA ASP A 73 -9.30 -0.84 11.15
C ASP A 73 -8.55 -0.29 9.94
N ALA A 74 -7.27 -0.01 10.08
CA ALA A 74 -6.47 0.49 8.96
C ALA A 74 -6.34 -0.57 7.87
N CYS A 75 -6.13 -1.81 8.24
CA CYS A 75 -6.01 -2.90 7.26
C CYS A 75 -7.33 -3.12 6.52
N VAL A 76 -8.45 -3.08 7.24
CA VAL A 76 -9.78 -3.21 6.63
C VAL A 76 -10.02 -2.06 5.66
N THR A 77 -9.70 -0.84 6.07
CA THR A 77 -9.87 0.34 5.22
C THR A 77 -9.04 0.21 3.94
N ALA A 78 -7.77 -0.13 4.08
CA ALA A 78 -6.89 -0.27 2.91
C ALA A 78 -7.42 -1.31 1.94
N TRP A 79 -7.87 -2.44 2.46
CA TRP A 79 -8.38 -3.52 1.62
C TRP A 79 -9.69 -3.13 0.94
N GLN A 80 -10.68 -2.69 1.74
CA GLN A 80 -12.01 -2.45 1.20
C GLN A 80 -12.07 -1.24 0.29
N GLU A 81 -11.32 -0.19 0.60
CA GLU A 81 -11.44 1.06 -0.13
C GLU A 81 -10.47 1.18 -1.32
N ILE A 82 -9.38 0.44 -1.30
CA ILE A 82 -8.34 0.61 -2.31
C ILE A 82 -7.91 -0.71 -2.92
N ILE A 83 -7.32 -1.61 -2.11
CA ILE A 83 -6.58 -2.74 -2.65
C ILE A 83 -7.50 -3.71 -3.38
N SER A 84 -8.66 -4.03 -2.80
CA SER A 84 -9.57 -4.99 -3.42
C SER A 84 -10.03 -4.52 -4.79
N HIS A 85 -10.17 -3.20 -4.97
CA HIS A 85 -10.58 -2.65 -6.26
C HIS A 85 -9.46 -2.73 -7.28
N GLN A 86 -8.24 -2.46 -6.87
CA GLN A 86 -7.12 -2.47 -7.79
C GLN A 86 -6.62 -3.88 -8.10
N LEU A 87 -6.94 -4.85 -7.27
CA LEU A 87 -6.66 -6.26 -7.56
C LEU A 87 -7.83 -6.97 -8.24
N ASN A 88 -8.75 -6.21 -8.78
CA ASN A 88 -9.90 -6.70 -9.53
C ASN A 88 -9.75 -6.27 -10.98
N SER A 89 -9.64 -7.24 -11.90
CA SER A 89 -9.41 -6.97 -13.31
C SER A 89 -10.56 -6.23 -13.99
N GLU A 90 -11.71 -6.10 -13.33
CA GLU A 90 -12.88 -5.43 -13.89
C GLU A 90 -12.98 -3.96 -13.47
N THR A 91 -12.12 -3.50 -12.57
CA THR A 91 -12.16 -2.12 -12.12
C THR A 91 -11.70 -1.17 -13.24
N LYS A 92 -12.51 -0.16 -13.49
CA LYS A 92 -12.25 0.82 -14.54
C LYS A 92 -11.82 2.15 -13.94
N PRO A 93 -11.06 2.96 -14.65
CA PRO A 93 -10.60 2.77 -16.04
C PRO A 93 -9.41 1.82 -16.16
N CYS A 94 -8.73 1.50 -15.07
CA CYS A 94 -7.60 0.58 -15.09
C CYS A 94 -7.40 0.00 -13.68
N ASN A 95 -6.56 -1.00 -13.59
CA ASN A 95 -6.29 -1.66 -12.32
C ASN A 95 -4.90 -2.30 -12.37
N LEU A 96 -4.39 -2.67 -11.19
CA LEU A 96 -3.03 -3.23 -11.10
C LEU A 96 -2.94 -4.62 -11.72
N VAL A 97 -4.03 -5.40 -11.71
CA VAL A 97 -3.99 -6.74 -12.29
C VAL A 97 -3.61 -6.69 -13.76
N MET A 98 -4.16 -5.71 -14.49
CA MET A 98 -3.88 -5.56 -15.91
C MET A 98 -2.43 -5.21 -16.19
N LEU A 99 -1.73 -4.66 -15.20
CA LEU A 99 -0.34 -4.27 -15.37
C LEU A 99 0.65 -5.38 -15.03
N MET A 100 0.18 -6.46 -14.38
CA MET A 100 1.07 -7.53 -13.94
C MET A 100 1.96 -8.08 -15.05
N PRO A 101 1.43 -8.39 -16.25
CA PRO A 101 2.29 -8.93 -17.31
C PRO A 101 3.35 -7.94 -17.79
N ARG A 102 3.20 -6.67 -17.47
CA ARG A 102 4.09 -5.62 -17.94
C ARG A 102 5.11 -5.17 -16.91
N LEU A 103 5.09 -5.74 -15.70
CA LEU A 103 6.00 -5.29 -14.66
C LEU A 103 7.46 -5.57 -14.95
N LYS A 104 7.73 -6.49 -15.88
CA LYS A 104 9.10 -6.83 -16.28
C LYS A 104 9.69 -5.91 -17.35
N GLU A 105 8.86 -5.08 -17.95
CA GLU A 105 9.30 -4.20 -19.04
C GLU A 105 10.40 -3.25 -18.62
#